data_5284a921ed95885a4432881eab62c736
#
_entry.id   5284a921ed95885a4432881eab62c736
#
_cell.length_a   1.000
_cell.length_b   1.000
_cell.length_c   1.000
_cell.angle_alpha   90.00
_cell.angle_beta   90.00
_cell.angle_gamma   90.00
#
_symmetry.space_group_name_H-M   'P 1'
#
loop_
_entity.id
_entity.type
_entity.pdbx_description
1 polymer ?
#
loop_
_entity_poly.entity_id
_entity_poly.type
_entity_poly.pdbx_seq_one_letter_code
_entity_poly.pdbx_strand_id
1 'polypeptide(L)'
;MHVRFVFAPAGRDNELLREMLRLVRPGGVIAIQKPDASSWTCLPPRPSWDRLKKAILEAFALGGGDFNAGRRLYAMLRVAGLKDVSLRAAVQALLGGHPYLRLPVQFATSLRGRILDANLMSSSELDEAVPECERIAVDPEISGLTFTVVQAWGRAPAA
;
A
#
# COMPACT_ATOMS: atom_id res chain seq x y z
N MET A 1 0.36 -20.71 -3.68
CA MET A 1 0.15 -19.86 -2.46
C MET A 1 -0.04 -18.42 -2.89
N HIS A 2 -0.97 -17.68 -2.27
CA HIS A 2 -1.24 -16.28 -2.61
C HIS A 2 -1.31 -15.43 -1.34
N VAL A 3 -0.68 -14.24 -1.37
CA VAL A 3 -0.67 -13.27 -0.25
C VAL A 3 -0.99 -11.89 -0.82
N ARG A 4 -1.89 -11.17 -0.15
CA ARG A 4 -2.32 -9.82 -0.54
C ARG A 4 -2.21 -8.85 0.63
N PHE A 5 -1.47 -7.75 0.46
CA PHE A 5 -1.31 -6.64 1.40
C PHE A 5 -0.80 -7.01 2.81
N VAL A 6 -0.19 -8.20 2.97
CA VAL A 6 0.38 -8.65 4.25
C VAL A 6 1.79 -8.08 4.44
N PHE A 7 2.60 -8.09 3.41
CA PHE A 7 4.01 -7.68 3.48
C PHE A 7 4.18 -6.20 3.84
N ALA A 8 3.37 -5.32 3.24
CA ALA A 8 3.48 -3.89 3.46
C ALA A 8 3.43 -3.49 4.96
N PRO A 9 2.45 -3.95 5.76
CA PRO A 9 2.41 -3.64 7.19
C PRO A 9 3.36 -4.47 8.04
N ALA A 10 3.77 -5.66 7.59
CA ALA A 10 4.57 -6.57 8.40
C ALA A 10 6.06 -6.20 8.46
N GLY A 11 6.60 -5.51 7.42
CA GLY A 11 7.99 -5.09 7.37
C GLY A 11 9.04 -6.20 7.31
N ARG A 12 8.62 -7.46 7.11
CA ARG A 12 9.48 -8.67 7.13
C ARG A 12 9.39 -9.44 5.82
N ASP A 13 9.50 -8.71 4.71
CA ASP A 13 9.26 -9.23 3.36
C ASP A 13 10.06 -10.49 3.03
N ASN A 14 11.38 -10.47 3.31
CA ASN A 14 12.27 -11.59 2.99
C ASN A 14 12.03 -12.81 3.89
N GLU A 15 11.65 -12.59 5.13
CA GLU A 15 11.31 -13.65 6.08
C GLU A 15 10.02 -14.34 5.64
N LEU A 16 8.98 -13.54 5.38
CA LEU A 16 7.70 -14.06 4.91
C LEU A 16 7.84 -14.83 3.60
N LEU A 17 8.66 -14.32 2.66
CA LEU A 17 8.89 -15.01 1.39
C LEU A 17 9.64 -16.33 1.60
N ARG A 18 10.62 -16.40 2.51
CA ARG A 18 11.30 -17.65 2.85
C ARG A 18 10.33 -18.69 3.42
N GLU A 19 9.42 -18.26 4.32
CA GLU A 19 8.40 -19.16 4.85
C GLU A 19 7.41 -19.62 3.77
N MET A 20 7.02 -18.74 2.84
CA MET A 20 6.18 -19.13 1.71
C MET A 20 6.87 -20.18 0.82
N LEU A 21 8.18 -20.04 0.58
CA LEU A 21 8.98 -21.01 -0.20
C LEU A 21 9.08 -22.35 0.52
N ARG A 22 9.18 -22.35 1.85
CA ARG A 22 9.21 -23.59 2.65
C ARG A 22 7.88 -24.36 2.61
N LEU A 23 6.75 -23.62 2.50
CA LEU A 23 5.42 -24.21 2.55
C LEU A 23 4.84 -24.57 1.19
N VAL A 24 5.35 -23.98 0.11
CA VAL A 24 4.88 -24.30 -1.26
C VAL A 24 5.53 -25.58 -1.73
N ARG A 25 4.75 -26.43 -2.42
CA ARG A 25 5.31 -27.64 -3.05
C ARG A 25 6.31 -27.28 -4.16
N PRO A 26 7.31 -28.13 -4.45
CA PRO A 26 8.20 -27.96 -5.60
C PRO A 26 7.40 -27.69 -6.90
N GLY A 27 7.86 -26.74 -7.71
CA GLY A 27 7.16 -26.29 -8.92
C GLY A 27 5.85 -25.53 -8.69
N GLY A 28 5.41 -25.35 -7.43
CA GLY A 28 4.20 -24.63 -7.08
C GLY A 28 4.34 -23.12 -7.30
N VAL A 29 3.22 -22.41 -7.42
CA VAL A 29 3.21 -20.94 -7.66
C VAL A 29 3.10 -20.17 -6.37
N ILE A 30 3.93 -19.16 -6.21
CA ILE A 30 3.79 -18.08 -5.23
C ILE A 30 3.35 -16.82 -5.96
N ALA A 31 2.28 -16.19 -5.49
CA ALA A 31 1.76 -14.92 -5.98
C ALA A 31 1.64 -13.93 -4.83
N ILE A 32 2.15 -12.72 -5.03
CA ILE A 32 2.16 -11.66 -4.01
C ILE A 32 1.56 -10.39 -4.60
N GLN A 33 0.68 -9.73 -3.86
CA GLN A 33 0.16 -8.39 -4.18
C GLN A 33 0.60 -7.40 -3.10
N LYS A 34 1.19 -6.28 -3.54
CA LYS A 34 1.62 -5.17 -2.67
C LYS A 34 1.17 -3.82 -3.24
N PRO A 35 0.99 -2.82 -2.38
CA PRO A 35 0.72 -1.47 -2.82
C PRO A 35 2.01 -0.77 -3.29
N ASP A 36 1.81 0.25 -4.11
CA ASP A 36 2.78 1.29 -4.42
C ASP A 36 2.04 2.63 -4.48
N ALA A 37 2.38 3.55 -3.59
CA ALA A 37 1.66 4.81 -3.40
C ALA A 37 2.00 5.89 -4.43
N SER A 38 2.88 5.63 -5.40
CA SER A 38 3.31 6.65 -6.37
C SER A 38 2.17 7.23 -7.19
N SER A 39 1.17 6.39 -7.53
CA SER A 39 -0.02 6.83 -8.26
C SER A 39 -1.15 7.38 -7.38
N TRP A 40 -1.05 7.25 -6.07
CA TRP A 40 -2.13 7.64 -5.16
C TRP A 40 -2.26 9.15 -5.09
N THR A 41 -3.28 9.68 -5.75
CA THR A 41 -3.44 11.13 -5.96
C THR A 41 -4.88 11.58 -5.78
N CYS A 42 -5.02 12.87 -5.48
CA CYS A 42 -6.27 13.64 -5.50
C CYS A 42 -6.09 14.81 -6.50
N LEU A 43 -7.06 15.04 -7.35
CA LEU A 43 -7.05 16.07 -8.39
C LEU A 43 -8.39 16.84 -8.38
N PRO A 44 -8.36 18.18 -8.35
CA PRO A 44 -7.16 19.01 -8.20
C PRO A 44 -6.46 18.75 -6.86
N PRO A 45 -5.15 19.04 -6.74
CA PRO A 45 -4.40 18.83 -5.48
C PRO A 45 -5.06 19.51 -4.29
N ARG A 46 -5.10 18.82 -3.15
CA ARG A 46 -5.67 19.31 -1.89
C ARG A 46 -4.63 19.18 -0.77
N PRO A 47 -4.18 20.29 -0.16
CA PRO A 47 -3.11 20.25 0.86
C PRO A 47 -3.40 19.34 2.06
N SER A 48 -4.65 19.29 2.53
CA SER A 48 -5.06 18.39 3.61
C SER A 48 -4.92 16.92 3.24
N TRP A 49 -5.29 16.56 2.01
CA TRP A 49 -5.16 15.21 1.49
C TRP A 49 -3.69 14.79 1.36
N ASP A 50 -2.85 15.68 0.82
CA ASP A 50 -1.41 15.42 0.65
C ASP A 50 -0.69 15.28 1.99
N ARG A 51 -1.01 16.13 2.98
CA ARG A 51 -0.47 16.04 4.34
C ARG A 51 -0.87 14.72 5.00
N LEU A 52 -2.15 14.36 4.90
CA LEU A 52 -2.65 13.11 5.48
C LEU A 52 -1.99 11.89 4.84
N LYS A 53 -1.90 11.85 3.51
CA LYS A 53 -1.18 10.80 2.78
C LYS A 53 0.27 10.68 3.24
N LYS A 54 0.99 11.80 3.36
CA LYS A 54 2.38 11.82 3.81
C LYS A 54 2.51 11.19 5.21
N ALA A 55 1.71 11.65 6.16
CA ALA A 55 1.71 11.12 7.53
C ALA A 55 1.40 9.61 7.58
N ILE A 56 0.46 9.14 6.76
CA ILE A 56 0.12 7.71 6.65
C ILE A 56 1.33 6.89 6.16
N LEU A 57 1.99 7.34 5.09
CA LEU A 57 3.14 6.62 4.52
C LEU A 57 4.32 6.57 5.51
N GLU A 58 4.58 7.67 6.21
CA GLU A 58 5.62 7.74 7.25
C GLU A 58 5.27 6.86 8.46
N ALA A 59 4.02 6.84 8.90
CA ALA A 59 3.56 5.99 9.98
C ALA A 59 3.71 4.48 9.64
N PHE A 60 3.47 4.09 8.38
CA PHE A 60 3.78 2.73 7.91
C PHE A 60 5.27 2.44 7.98
N ALA A 61 6.12 3.35 7.50
CA ALA A 61 7.58 3.18 7.47
C ALA A 61 8.15 3.03 8.88
N LEU A 62 7.71 3.84 9.85
CA LEU A 62 8.11 3.74 11.26
C LEU A 62 7.70 2.41 11.91
N GLY A 63 6.63 1.78 11.42
CA GLY A 63 6.22 0.43 11.83
C GLY A 63 7.01 -0.69 11.14
N GLY A 64 8.07 -0.36 10.39
CA GLY A 64 8.84 -1.32 9.59
C GLY A 64 8.18 -1.71 8.27
N GLY A 65 6.99 -1.20 7.99
CA GLY A 65 6.27 -1.44 6.74
C GLY A 65 6.80 -0.58 5.59
N ASP A 66 6.39 -0.93 4.36
CA ASP A 66 6.69 -0.12 3.18
C ASP A 66 5.52 -0.15 2.21
N PHE A 67 4.81 0.97 2.15
CA PHE A 67 3.69 1.12 1.23
C PHE A 67 4.11 1.20 -0.24
N ASN A 68 5.41 1.36 -0.52
CA ASN A 68 5.98 1.41 -1.87
C ASN A 68 6.72 0.11 -2.26
N ALA A 69 6.57 -0.95 -1.48
CA ALA A 69 7.28 -2.20 -1.71
C ALA A 69 6.84 -2.94 -2.98
N GLY A 70 5.70 -2.58 -3.57
CA GLY A 70 5.20 -3.18 -4.81
C GLY A 70 6.22 -3.15 -5.95
N ARG A 71 6.93 -2.03 -6.12
CA ARG A 71 7.97 -1.86 -7.16
C ARG A 71 9.15 -2.81 -7.06
N ARG A 72 9.39 -3.41 -5.88
CA ARG A 72 10.50 -4.34 -5.64
C ARG A 72 10.13 -5.81 -5.78
N LEU A 73 8.84 -6.12 -5.93
CA LEU A 73 8.36 -7.51 -5.95
C LEU A 73 9.06 -8.39 -6.99
N TYR A 74 9.23 -7.89 -8.21
CA TYR A 74 9.86 -8.65 -9.28
C TYR A 74 11.29 -9.05 -8.91
N ALA A 75 12.11 -8.10 -8.49
CA ALA A 75 13.49 -8.36 -8.08
C ALA A 75 13.54 -9.30 -6.88
N MET A 76 12.67 -9.08 -5.89
CA MET A 76 12.59 -9.92 -4.70
C MET A 76 12.30 -11.39 -5.02
N LEU A 77 11.33 -11.67 -5.90
CA LEU A 77 11.02 -13.04 -6.31
C LEU A 77 12.16 -13.68 -7.11
N ARG A 78 12.83 -12.90 -7.98
CA ARG A 78 13.99 -13.36 -8.73
C ARG A 78 15.16 -13.74 -7.84
N VAL A 79 15.50 -12.87 -6.88
CA VAL A 79 16.57 -13.10 -5.90
C VAL A 79 16.25 -14.32 -5.02
N ALA A 80 14.99 -14.53 -4.70
CA ALA A 80 14.54 -15.72 -3.95
C ALA A 80 14.55 -17.03 -4.77
N GLY A 81 14.98 -17.00 -6.03
CA GLY A 81 15.16 -18.17 -6.88
C GLY A 81 13.91 -18.66 -7.61
N LEU A 82 12.79 -17.93 -7.56
CA LEU A 82 11.60 -18.30 -8.32
C LEU A 82 11.89 -18.23 -9.82
N LYS A 83 11.28 -19.16 -10.55
CA LYS A 83 11.32 -19.24 -12.03
C LYS A 83 10.07 -18.63 -12.64
N ASP A 84 10.14 -18.31 -13.92
CA ASP A 84 9.01 -17.78 -14.71
C ASP A 84 8.33 -16.58 -14.02
N VAL A 85 9.13 -15.70 -13.42
CA VAL A 85 8.61 -14.54 -12.67
C VAL A 85 7.92 -13.58 -13.61
N SER A 86 6.67 -13.31 -13.33
CA SER A 86 5.81 -12.37 -14.07
C SER A 86 5.34 -11.24 -13.14
N LEU A 87 5.02 -10.10 -13.76
CA LEU A 87 4.59 -8.89 -13.06
C LEU A 87 3.39 -8.27 -13.78
N ARG A 88 2.43 -7.77 -13.01
CA ARG A 88 1.39 -6.86 -13.52
C ARG A 88 1.08 -5.80 -12.47
N ALA A 89 0.56 -4.67 -12.95
CA ALA A 89 0.14 -3.56 -12.11
C ALA A 89 -1.27 -3.10 -12.51
N ALA A 90 -2.03 -2.63 -11.55
CA ALA A 90 -3.36 -2.06 -11.77
C ALA A 90 -3.52 -0.78 -10.94
N VAL A 91 -4.10 0.23 -11.55
CA VAL A 91 -4.51 1.50 -10.96
C VAL A 91 -5.96 1.75 -11.36
N GLN A 92 -6.77 2.23 -10.46
CA GLN A 92 -8.16 2.60 -10.73
C GLN A 92 -8.31 4.12 -10.67
N ALA A 93 -8.96 4.69 -11.66
CA ALA A 93 -9.43 6.08 -11.62
C ALA A 93 -10.67 6.18 -10.72
N LEU A 94 -10.73 7.24 -9.93
CA LEU A 94 -11.77 7.50 -8.94
C LEU A 94 -12.44 8.85 -9.26
N LEU A 95 -13.74 8.90 -9.11
CA LEU A 95 -14.53 10.13 -9.14
C LEU A 95 -15.11 10.40 -7.77
N GLY A 96 -15.47 11.64 -7.48
CA GLY A 96 -16.12 12.04 -6.24
C GLY A 96 -17.27 11.09 -5.85
N GLY A 97 -17.33 10.72 -4.59
CA GLY A 97 -18.26 9.71 -4.08
C GLY A 97 -17.76 8.25 -4.17
N HIS A 98 -16.66 7.97 -4.89
CA HIS A 98 -16.11 6.61 -4.92
C HIS A 98 -15.55 6.22 -3.54
N PRO A 99 -15.90 5.03 -2.99
CA PRO A 99 -15.50 4.65 -1.61
C PRO A 99 -13.99 4.70 -1.35
N TYR A 100 -13.16 4.44 -2.35
CA TYR A 100 -11.70 4.46 -2.20
C TYR A 100 -11.09 5.86 -2.04
N LEU A 101 -11.82 6.93 -2.32
CA LEU A 101 -11.39 8.28 -1.95
C LEU A 101 -11.35 8.50 -0.44
N ARG A 102 -12.06 7.66 0.34
CA ARG A 102 -12.04 7.69 1.81
C ARG A 102 -10.89 6.92 2.43
N LEU A 103 -10.07 6.21 1.65
CA LEU A 103 -8.94 5.43 2.18
C LEU A 103 -7.96 6.26 3.04
N PRO A 104 -7.59 7.50 2.69
CA PRO A 104 -6.73 8.31 3.57
C PRO A 104 -7.34 8.52 4.95
N VAL A 105 -8.64 8.77 5.02
CA VAL A 105 -9.36 8.93 6.30
C VAL A 105 -9.33 7.63 7.11
N GLN A 106 -9.64 6.49 6.48
CA GLN A 106 -9.65 5.19 7.13
C GLN A 106 -8.26 4.81 7.66
N PHE A 107 -7.20 5.04 6.87
CA PHE A 107 -5.83 4.82 7.31
C PHE A 107 -5.43 5.75 8.44
N ALA A 108 -5.73 7.05 8.34
CA ALA A 108 -5.41 8.02 9.38
C ALA A 108 -6.11 7.69 10.70
N THR A 109 -7.37 7.28 10.65
CA THR A 109 -8.12 6.81 11.83
C THR A 109 -7.47 5.59 12.47
N SER A 110 -7.11 4.59 11.67
CA SER A 110 -6.48 3.35 12.14
C SER A 110 -5.06 3.58 12.67
N LEU A 111 -4.34 4.56 12.15
CA LEU A 111 -2.96 4.87 12.49
C LEU A 111 -2.83 6.08 13.43
N ARG A 112 -3.96 6.64 13.92
CA ARG A 112 -3.98 7.89 14.70
C ARG A 112 -2.94 7.91 15.83
N GLY A 113 -2.92 6.88 16.66
CA GLY A 113 -1.96 6.79 17.77
C GLY A 113 -0.51 6.88 17.26
N ARG A 114 -0.17 6.11 16.25
CA ARG A 114 1.19 6.10 15.69
C ARG A 114 1.56 7.46 15.04
N ILE A 115 0.63 8.11 14.37
CA ILE A 115 0.84 9.44 13.77
C ILE A 115 1.15 10.47 14.86
N LEU A 116 0.39 10.46 15.96
CA LEU A 116 0.57 11.37 17.09
C LEU A 116 1.86 11.07 17.87
N ASP A 117 2.10 9.81 18.23
CA ASP A 117 3.27 9.37 19.00
C ASP A 117 4.59 9.69 18.27
N ALA A 118 4.57 9.63 16.94
CA ALA A 118 5.71 9.94 16.09
C ALA A 118 5.80 11.43 15.69
N ASN A 119 4.90 12.29 16.19
CA ASN A 119 4.83 13.71 15.85
C ASN A 119 4.77 13.98 14.33
N LEU A 120 4.13 13.13 13.56
CA LEU A 120 3.95 13.31 12.11
C LEU A 120 2.87 14.37 11.81
N MET A 121 1.88 14.47 12.66
CA MET A 121 0.87 15.52 12.72
C MET A 121 0.46 15.74 14.18
N SER A 122 0.08 16.94 14.53
CA SER A 122 -0.56 17.24 15.83
C SER A 122 -2.02 16.74 15.86
N SER A 123 -2.61 16.66 17.06
CA SER A 123 -4.03 16.30 17.17
C SER A 123 -4.93 17.29 16.43
N SER A 124 -4.66 18.61 16.58
CA SER A 124 -5.45 19.64 15.89
C SER A 124 -5.35 19.51 14.35
N GLU A 125 -4.16 19.26 13.82
CA GLU A 125 -3.98 19.06 12.37
C GLU A 125 -4.74 17.84 11.86
N LEU A 126 -4.77 16.73 12.61
CA LEU A 126 -5.57 15.57 12.26
C LEU A 126 -7.07 15.84 12.34
N ASP A 127 -7.50 16.54 13.40
CA ASP A 127 -8.91 16.88 13.64
C ASP A 127 -9.45 17.86 12.59
N GLU A 128 -8.58 18.63 11.93
CA GLU A 128 -8.90 19.46 10.77
C GLU A 128 -8.84 18.69 9.44
N ALA A 129 -7.77 17.91 9.22
CA ALA A 129 -7.53 17.24 7.94
C ALA A 129 -8.50 16.10 7.67
N VAL A 130 -8.90 15.34 8.69
CA VAL A 130 -9.80 14.19 8.52
C VAL A 130 -11.18 14.60 8.02
N PRO A 131 -11.91 15.58 8.64
CA PRO A 131 -13.19 16.05 8.12
C PRO A 131 -13.07 16.71 6.74
N GLU A 132 -11.95 17.41 6.47
CA GLU A 132 -11.71 17.99 5.15
C GLU A 132 -11.58 16.88 4.08
N CYS A 133 -10.81 15.82 4.36
CA CYS A 133 -10.68 14.68 3.45
C CYS A 133 -12.01 13.91 3.27
N GLU A 134 -12.89 13.87 4.27
CA GLU A 134 -14.25 13.34 4.12
C GLU A 134 -15.07 14.18 3.13
N ARG A 135 -14.98 15.52 3.19
CA ARG A 135 -15.65 16.41 2.23
C ARG A 135 -15.09 16.25 0.82
N ILE A 136 -13.76 16.17 0.67
CA ILE A 136 -13.08 15.92 -0.59
C ILE A 136 -13.55 14.58 -1.21
N ALA A 137 -13.74 13.55 -0.41
CA ALA A 137 -14.11 12.22 -0.91
C ALA A 137 -15.50 12.17 -1.56
N VAL A 138 -16.39 13.11 -1.24
CA VAL A 138 -17.76 13.18 -1.81
C VAL A 138 -17.96 14.34 -2.79
N ASP A 139 -16.97 15.19 -2.95
CA ASP A 139 -17.02 16.34 -3.85
C ASP A 139 -17.03 15.88 -5.32
N PRO A 140 -18.07 16.16 -6.12
CA PRO A 140 -18.17 15.73 -7.51
C PRO A 140 -17.10 16.31 -8.44
N GLU A 141 -16.46 17.42 -8.05
CA GLU A 141 -15.39 18.06 -8.81
C GLU A 141 -14.01 17.38 -8.57
N ILE A 142 -13.96 16.40 -7.68
CA ILE A 142 -12.73 15.66 -7.36
C ILE A 142 -12.63 14.40 -8.21
N SER A 143 -11.43 14.18 -8.70
CA SER A 143 -10.99 12.89 -9.24
C SER A 143 -9.70 12.45 -8.55
N GLY A 144 -9.31 11.20 -8.77
CA GLY A 144 -8.05 10.69 -8.23
C GLY A 144 -7.67 9.36 -8.82
N LEU A 145 -6.52 8.88 -8.38
CA LEU A 145 -6.06 7.53 -8.69
C LEU A 145 -5.84 6.76 -7.38
N THR A 146 -6.12 5.48 -7.38
CA THR A 146 -5.71 4.60 -6.29
C THR A 146 -4.19 4.49 -6.24
N PHE A 147 -3.65 4.00 -5.12
CA PHE A 147 -2.31 3.44 -5.16
C PHE A 147 -2.28 2.27 -6.18
N THR A 148 -1.14 2.09 -6.81
CA THR A 148 -0.92 0.96 -7.71
C THR A 148 -0.95 -0.34 -6.92
N VAL A 149 -1.75 -1.31 -7.35
CA VAL A 149 -1.66 -2.70 -6.88
C VAL A 149 -0.69 -3.43 -7.79
N VAL A 150 0.49 -3.73 -7.28
CA VAL A 150 1.49 -4.52 -8.00
C VAL A 150 1.33 -5.98 -7.59
N GLN A 151 1.18 -6.84 -8.58
CA GLN A 151 1.13 -8.29 -8.43
C GLN A 151 2.32 -8.92 -9.13
N ALA A 152 3.06 -9.75 -8.43
CA ALA A 152 4.10 -10.58 -9.01
C ALA A 152 3.88 -12.05 -8.63
N TRP A 153 4.22 -12.96 -9.52
CA TRP A 153 4.16 -14.40 -9.26
C TRP A 153 5.29 -15.13 -9.95
N GLY A 154 5.63 -16.27 -9.43
CA GLY A 154 6.63 -17.15 -10.02
C GLY A 154 6.50 -18.58 -9.48
N ARG A 155 7.23 -19.51 -10.10
CA ARG A 155 7.26 -20.91 -9.69
C ARG A 155 8.42 -21.15 -8.72
N ALA A 156 8.14 -21.84 -7.63
CA ALA A 156 9.19 -22.39 -6.77
C ALA A 156 10.08 -23.37 -7.59
N PRO A 157 11.37 -23.47 -7.28
CA PRO A 157 12.23 -24.47 -7.92
C PRO A 157 11.60 -25.87 -7.86
N ALA A 158 11.80 -26.67 -8.92
CA ALA A 158 11.57 -28.10 -8.85
C ALA A 158 12.61 -28.74 -7.92
N ALA A 159 12.25 -29.82 -7.27
CA ALA A 159 13.18 -30.58 -6.43
C ALA A 159 14.32 -31.15 -7.30
#